data_6186d89f8b69e4dd07d7700610bd6d4b
#
_entry.id   6186d89f8b69e4dd07d7700610bd6d4b
#
_cell.length_a   1.000
_cell.length_b   1.000
_cell.length_c   1.000
_cell.angle_alpha   90.00
_cell.angle_beta   90.00
_cell.angle_gamma   90.00
#
_symmetry.space_group_name_H-M   'P 1'
#
loop_
_entity.id
_entity.type
_entity.pdbx_description
1 polymer ?
#
loop_
_entity_poly.entity_id
_entity_poly.type
_entity_poly.pdbx_seq_one_letter_code
_entity_poly.pdbx_strand_id
1 'polypeptide(L)'
;MTRRLILTTCLLLGLILMAAPALAVKGPAIAFDSKEVVFKDVVEGKELTAVFHFTNTGGQNLIIDKVSPSCGCTASRWDEVTEPGKKGTVTLLLDTSGIGGSFRKTATVTTNDPSNPVITLIMTGETLGRIKVDKGRRISLNGCLGSPITAEAVLSDPKGGKLVITGLENPMSDYLDAKVSPQKDGKTYRLDLTSTATEPMEFAGPLFLKAPGGPPVSVWVVANVRGPFTVRPHEVMFGTIDKNNPKPPQRSVLVRKDCVGDLKMDLIDYNKKHFIVERIWQKPGEELLMIISPILENLPEGPFDENLLLQTNQRAFTIKLTGRIK
;
A
#
# COMPACT_ATOMS: atom_id res chain seq x y z
N MET A 1 -34.95 63.80 57.47
CA MET A 1 -33.93 62.74 57.11
C MET A 1 -34.63 61.46 56.58
N THR A 2 -35.88 61.21 56.82
CA THR A 2 -36.59 59.94 56.43
C THR A 2 -37.09 59.89 54.98
N ARG A 3 -37.30 61.01 54.28
CA ARG A 3 -37.82 61.01 52.90
C ARG A 3 -36.80 60.74 51.79
N ARG A 4 -35.50 60.98 52.06
CA ARG A 4 -34.40 60.66 51.12
C ARG A 4 -33.98 59.18 51.18
N LEU A 5 -34.19 58.49 52.30
CA LEU A 5 -33.83 57.10 52.49
C LEU A 5 -34.83 56.13 51.76
N ILE A 6 -36.11 56.54 51.65
CA ILE A 6 -37.13 55.72 50.96
C ILE A 6 -36.98 55.74 49.44
N LEU A 7 -36.53 56.87 48.83
CA LEU A 7 -36.29 56.98 47.40
C LEU A 7 -35.06 56.17 46.94
N THR A 8 -34.03 56.08 47.78
CA THR A 8 -32.81 55.28 47.44
C THR A 8 -33.03 53.76 47.55
N THR A 9 -33.89 53.33 48.51
CA THR A 9 -34.26 51.91 48.63
C THR A 9 -35.15 51.42 47.50
N CYS A 10 -36.10 52.23 47.01
CA CYS A 10 -36.91 51.88 45.84
C CYS A 10 -36.14 51.83 44.53
N LEU A 11 -35.07 52.68 44.36
CA LEU A 11 -34.23 52.69 43.17
C LEU A 11 -33.30 51.46 43.11
N LEU A 12 -32.82 50.97 44.27
CA LEU A 12 -32.03 49.74 44.38
C LEU A 12 -32.87 48.48 44.21
N LEU A 13 -34.11 48.46 44.63
CA LEU A 13 -35.04 47.32 44.46
C LEU A 13 -35.52 47.19 43.00
N GLY A 14 -35.61 48.33 42.26
CA GLY A 14 -35.98 48.33 40.84
C GLY A 14 -34.89 47.86 39.89
N LEU A 15 -33.62 47.88 40.32
CA LEU A 15 -32.48 47.47 39.47
C LEU A 15 -32.20 45.96 39.54
N ILE A 16 -32.75 45.25 40.53
CA ILE A 16 -32.55 43.80 40.72
C ILE A 16 -33.52 42.97 39.88
N LEU A 17 -34.61 43.55 39.34
CA LEU A 17 -35.67 42.82 38.65
C LEU A 17 -35.47 42.69 37.10
N MET A 18 -34.35 43.10 36.52
CA MET A 18 -34.13 43.01 35.07
C MET A 18 -32.99 42.08 34.64
N ALA A 19 -32.51 41.23 35.50
CA ALA A 19 -31.67 40.12 35.07
C ALA A 19 -32.56 38.92 34.69
N ALA A 20 -33.29 39.02 33.59
CA ALA A 20 -33.86 37.84 32.97
C ALA A 20 -32.66 36.89 32.60
N PRO A 21 -32.67 35.63 33.05
CA PRO A 21 -31.65 34.71 32.57
C PRO A 21 -31.79 34.67 31.06
N ALA A 22 -30.75 35.11 30.37
CA ALA A 22 -30.62 34.85 28.96
C ALA A 22 -30.64 33.31 28.82
N LEU A 23 -31.77 32.75 28.39
CA LEU A 23 -31.84 31.34 27.98
C LEU A 23 -30.85 31.19 26.83
N ALA A 24 -29.63 30.75 27.15
CA ALA A 24 -28.63 30.44 26.14
C ALA A 24 -29.27 29.39 25.22
N VAL A 25 -29.58 29.81 23.99
CA VAL A 25 -30.10 28.90 22.98
C VAL A 25 -29.05 27.84 22.79
N LYS A 26 -29.37 26.62 23.24
CA LYS A 26 -28.47 25.47 23.11
C LYS A 26 -28.17 25.25 21.60
N GLY A 27 -26.95 25.31 21.20
CA GLY A 27 -26.53 25.05 19.79
C GLY A 27 -26.94 23.66 19.33
N PRO A 28 -26.61 23.29 18.08
CA PRO A 28 -26.82 21.93 17.61
C PRO A 28 -25.94 20.96 18.41
N ALA A 29 -26.43 19.74 18.66
CA ALA A 29 -25.65 18.73 19.38
C ALA A 29 -26.04 17.33 18.90
N ILE A 30 -25.05 16.58 18.40
CA ILE A 30 -25.24 15.22 17.90
C ILE A 30 -24.92 14.18 18.98
N ALA A 31 -25.83 13.22 19.14
CA ALA A 31 -25.62 12.06 20.00
C ALA A 31 -25.92 10.78 19.22
N PHE A 32 -24.90 9.99 18.92
CA PHE A 32 -25.06 8.67 18.30
C PHE A 32 -25.44 7.64 19.36
N ASP A 33 -26.39 6.76 19.04
CA ASP A 33 -26.74 5.60 19.89
C ASP A 33 -25.55 4.65 20.04
N SER A 34 -24.81 4.43 18.92
CA SER A 34 -23.51 3.74 18.88
C SER A 34 -22.67 4.32 17.74
N LYS A 35 -21.36 4.44 17.95
CA LYS A 35 -20.40 4.82 16.92
C LYS A 35 -19.73 3.60 16.27
N GLU A 36 -20.10 2.39 16.67
CA GLU A 36 -19.55 1.14 16.16
C GLU A 36 -20.67 0.15 15.86
N VAL A 37 -20.53 -0.53 14.68
CA VAL A 37 -21.35 -1.66 14.28
C VAL A 37 -20.42 -2.86 14.07
N VAL A 38 -20.73 -3.97 14.74
CA VAL A 38 -19.94 -5.22 14.67
C VAL A 38 -20.71 -6.27 13.87
N PHE A 39 -20.09 -6.79 12.83
CA PHE A 39 -20.63 -7.85 12.00
C PHE A 39 -20.03 -9.21 12.37
N LYS A 40 -20.86 -10.23 12.50
CA LYS A 40 -20.45 -11.60 12.81
C LYS A 40 -20.85 -12.53 11.67
N ASP A 41 -20.09 -13.62 11.50
CA ASP A 41 -20.37 -14.72 10.55
C ASP A 41 -20.58 -14.24 9.10
N VAL A 42 -19.87 -13.20 8.69
CA VAL A 42 -20.00 -12.66 7.34
C VAL A 42 -19.28 -13.55 6.35
N VAL A 43 -19.97 -13.95 5.29
CA VAL A 43 -19.35 -14.63 4.15
C VAL A 43 -18.74 -13.58 3.21
N GLU A 44 -17.49 -13.76 2.82
CA GLU A 44 -16.79 -12.91 1.85
C GLU A 44 -17.60 -12.73 0.56
N GLY A 45 -17.57 -11.52 0.00
CA GLY A 45 -18.32 -11.14 -1.20
C GLY A 45 -19.76 -10.74 -0.94
N LYS A 46 -20.15 -10.53 0.32
CA LYS A 46 -21.43 -9.94 0.69
C LYS A 46 -21.31 -8.44 0.89
N GLU A 47 -22.33 -7.70 0.46
CA GLU A 47 -22.46 -6.30 0.82
C GLU A 47 -23.05 -6.20 2.24
N LEU A 48 -22.38 -5.44 3.09
CA LEU A 48 -22.83 -5.14 4.46
C LEU A 48 -23.36 -3.72 4.52
N THR A 49 -24.48 -3.56 5.24
CA THR A 49 -25.08 -2.27 5.53
C THR A 49 -24.97 -1.97 7.01
N ALA A 50 -24.28 -0.89 7.39
CA ALA A 50 -24.27 -0.36 8.74
C ALA A 50 -25.13 0.88 8.81
N VAL A 51 -26.11 0.88 9.70
CA VAL A 51 -26.96 2.04 9.99
C VAL A 51 -26.61 2.57 11.37
N PHE A 52 -26.16 3.83 11.42
CA PHE A 52 -25.83 4.54 12.65
C PHE A 52 -26.96 5.53 12.96
N HIS A 53 -27.68 5.32 14.05
CA HIS A 53 -28.73 6.20 14.51
C HIS A 53 -28.15 7.28 15.40
N PHE A 54 -28.63 8.51 15.24
CA PHE A 54 -28.28 9.63 16.09
C PHE A 54 -29.52 10.47 16.43
N THR A 55 -29.40 11.28 17.47
CA THR A 55 -30.41 12.25 17.88
C THR A 55 -29.80 13.64 17.95
N ASN A 56 -30.46 14.65 17.44
CA ASN A 56 -30.10 16.03 17.72
C ASN A 56 -30.62 16.41 19.13
N THR A 57 -29.73 16.43 20.10
CA THR A 57 -30.02 16.78 21.50
C THR A 57 -29.84 18.27 21.78
N GLY A 58 -29.54 19.04 20.75
CA GLY A 58 -29.41 20.49 20.79
C GLY A 58 -30.69 21.24 20.65
N GLY A 59 -30.63 22.57 20.59
CA GLY A 59 -31.77 23.49 20.42
C GLY A 59 -31.81 24.16 19.04
N GLN A 60 -30.90 23.83 18.15
CA GLN A 60 -30.82 24.32 16.77
C GLN A 60 -30.67 23.14 15.79
N ASN A 61 -30.93 23.40 14.51
CA ASN A 61 -30.76 22.37 13.46
C ASN A 61 -29.33 21.84 13.42
N LEU A 62 -29.23 20.53 13.55
CA LEU A 62 -27.98 19.80 13.32
C LEU A 62 -27.80 19.58 11.83
N ILE A 63 -26.63 19.92 11.32
CA ILE A 63 -26.26 19.72 9.91
C ILE A 63 -25.09 18.75 9.86
N ILE A 64 -25.22 17.71 9.03
CA ILE A 64 -24.12 16.84 8.64
C ILE A 64 -23.66 17.28 7.25
N ASP A 65 -22.52 17.97 7.20
CA ASP A 65 -21.99 18.53 5.96
C ASP A 65 -21.40 17.45 5.05
N LYS A 66 -20.79 16.44 5.64
CA LYS A 66 -20.06 15.41 4.88
C LYS A 66 -19.92 14.12 5.66
N VAL A 67 -20.02 13.00 4.94
CA VAL A 67 -19.61 11.67 5.39
C VAL A 67 -18.52 11.15 4.46
N SER A 68 -17.31 10.94 5.00
CA SER A 68 -16.13 10.50 4.24
C SER A 68 -15.69 9.11 4.70
N PRO A 69 -16.02 8.05 3.96
CA PRO A 69 -15.61 6.69 4.30
C PRO A 69 -14.13 6.46 3.99
N SER A 70 -13.49 5.56 4.73
CA SER A 70 -12.18 5.00 4.41
C SER A 70 -12.25 4.06 3.19
N CYS A 71 -11.10 3.71 2.60
CA CYS A 71 -11.03 2.84 1.43
C CYS A 71 -11.87 1.56 1.56
N GLY A 72 -12.66 1.28 0.53
CA GLY A 72 -13.51 0.09 0.42
C GLY A 72 -14.91 0.21 1.04
N CYS A 73 -15.22 1.29 1.78
CA CYS A 73 -16.58 1.62 2.17
C CYS A 73 -17.14 2.70 1.26
N THR A 74 -18.47 2.70 1.08
CA THR A 74 -19.20 3.76 0.41
C THR A 74 -20.18 4.38 1.39
N ALA A 75 -20.17 5.71 1.56
CA ALA A 75 -21.27 6.41 2.22
C ALA A 75 -22.45 6.40 1.25
N SER A 76 -23.53 5.75 1.65
CA SER A 76 -24.68 5.61 0.75
C SER A 76 -25.77 6.64 1.01
N ARG A 77 -25.98 7.02 2.27
CA ARG A 77 -27.05 7.95 2.64
C ARG A 77 -26.82 8.50 4.05
N TRP A 78 -27.24 9.75 4.28
CA TRP A 78 -27.37 10.34 5.62
C TRP A 78 -28.45 11.43 5.62
N ASP A 79 -28.99 11.72 6.80
CA ASP A 79 -29.91 12.83 6.99
C ASP A 79 -29.07 14.11 7.16
N GLU A 80 -29.10 14.98 6.14
CA GLU A 80 -28.25 16.20 6.08
C GLU A 80 -28.63 17.21 7.15
N VAL A 81 -29.96 17.38 7.41
CA VAL A 81 -30.50 18.33 8.40
C VAL A 81 -31.45 17.61 9.35
N THR A 82 -31.18 17.73 10.64
CA THR A 82 -32.02 17.14 11.68
C THR A 82 -32.45 18.20 12.68
N GLU A 83 -33.77 18.41 12.82
CA GLU A 83 -34.35 19.38 13.76
C GLU A 83 -34.08 19.00 15.22
N PRO A 84 -34.16 19.98 16.16
CA PRO A 84 -34.05 19.72 17.60
C PRO A 84 -34.96 18.58 18.10
N GLY A 85 -34.37 17.65 18.84
CA GLY A 85 -35.09 16.48 19.41
C GLY A 85 -35.44 15.38 18.41
N LYS A 86 -35.13 15.55 17.10
CA LYS A 86 -35.40 14.53 16.08
C LYS A 86 -34.23 13.56 15.94
N LYS A 87 -34.56 12.39 15.41
CA LYS A 87 -33.56 11.34 15.08
C LYS A 87 -33.22 11.40 13.61
N GLY A 88 -31.96 11.02 13.32
CA GLY A 88 -31.43 10.85 11.98
C GLY A 88 -30.59 9.59 11.87
N THR A 89 -30.11 9.31 10.67
CA THR A 89 -29.30 8.13 10.34
C THR A 89 -28.11 8.49 9.45
N VAL A 90 -27.02 7.72 9.60
CA VAL A 90 -25.94 7.63 8.65
C VAL A 90 -25.82 6.17 8.23
N THR A 91 -25.92 5.89 6.93
CA THR A 91 -25.82 4.52 6.38
C THR A 91 -24.53 4.38 5.59
N LEU A 92 -23.76 3.35 5.92
CA LEU A 92 -22.54 2.97 5.21
C LEU A 92 -22.72 1.60 4.58
N LEU A 93 -22.21 1.43 3.36
CA LEU A 93 -22.11 0.15 2.67
C LEU A 93 -20.66 -0.30 2.62
N LEU A 94 -20.44 -1.59 2.78
CA LEU A 94 -19.13 -2.23 2.63
C LEU A 94 -19.27 -3.47 1.75
N ASP A 95 -18.61 -3.47 0.59
CA ASP A 95 -18.39 -4.69 -0.19
C ASP A 95 -17.26 -5.48 0.47
N THR A 96 -17.57 -6.72 0.88
CA THR A 96 -16.59 -7.61 1.50
C THR A 96 -15.83 -8.47 0.49
N SER A 97 -15.95 -8.22 -0.81
CA SER A 97 -15.17 -8.91 -1.85
C SER A 97 -13.67 -8.66 -1.62
N GLY A 98 -12.90 -9.74 -1.51
CA GLY A 98 -11.47 -9.66 -1.24
C GLY A 98 -11.09 -9.38 0.23
N ILE A 99 -12.07 -9.21 1.12
CA ILE A 99 -11.81 -9.11 2.56
C ILE A 99 -11.86 -10.52 3.17
N GLY A 100 -10.70 -11.08 3.47
CA GLY A 100 -10.58 -12.37 4.17
C GLY A 100 -10.07 -12.17 5.59
N GLY A 101 -10.85 -12.55 6.60
CA GLY A 101 -10.51 -12.39 8.02
C GLY A 101 -11.08 -11.12 8.64
N SER A 102 -10.44 -10.64 9.71
CA SER A 102 -10.92 -9.47 10.46
C SER A 102 -10.79 -8.19 9.66
N PHE A 103 -11.79 -7.33 9.77
CA PHE A 103 -11.75 -5.99 9.18
C PHE A 103 -12.15 -4.92 10.18
N ARG A 104 -11.60 -3.72 9.98
CA ARG A 104 -11.99 -2.48 10.64
C ARG A 104 -12.01 -1.36 9.61
N LYS A 105 -13.20 -0.82 9.36
CA LYS A 105 -13.44 0.29 8.43
C LYS A 105 -14.00 1.47 9.18
N THR A 106 -13.69 2.67 8.73
CA THR A 106 -14.11 3.91 9.38
C THR A 106 -14.77 4.85 8.39
N ALA A 107 -15.62 5.73 8.90
CA ALA A 107 -16.10 6.89 8.16
C ALA A 107 -16.03 8.12 9.08
N THR A 108 -15.60 9.23 8.51
CA THR A 108 -15.56 10.52 9.21
C THR A 108 -16.81 11.31 8.87
N VAL A 109 -17.55 11.73 9.90
CA VAL A 109 -18.74 12.58 9.80
C VAL A 109 -18.36 13.99 10.23
N THR A 110 -18.59 14.98 9.38
CA THR A 110 -18.39 16.40 9.68
C THR A 110 -19.72 17.07 9.96
N THR A 111 -19.81 17.80 11.07
CA THR A 111 -21.08 18.41 11.54
C THR A 111 -20.87 19.85 11.97
N ASN A 112 -21.99 20.57 12.15
CA ASN A 112 -22.01 21.91 12.74
C ASN A 112 -22.12 21.90 14.28
N ASP A 113 -22.04 20.74 14.95
CA ASP A 113 -21.95 20.64 16.42
C ASP A 113 -20.59 21.16 16.89
N PRO A 114 -20.50 22.27 17.61
CA PRO A 114 -19.22 22.84 18.03
C PRO A 114 -18.45 21.95 19.03
N SER A 115 -19.14 21.03 19.71
CA SER A 115 -18.53 20.06 20.63
C SER A 115 -18.05 18.79 19.91
N ASN A 116 -18.66 18.48 18.78
CA ASN A 116 -18.36 17.29 17.97
C ASN A 116 -18.31 17.64 16.48
N PRO A 117 -17.38 18.53 16.04
CA PRO A 117 -17.33 18.96 14.64
C PRO A 117 -16.89 17.83 13.70
N VAL A 118 -16.16 16.82 14.24
CA VAL A 118 -15.69 15.66 13.50
C VAL A 118 -15.88 14.41 14.35
N ILE A 119 -16.57 13.41 13.80
CA ILE A 119 -16.88 12.15 14.48
C ILE A 119 -16.44 10.99 13.59
N THR A 120 -15.88 9.95 14.21
CA THR A 120 -15.53 8.72 13.51
C THR A 120 -16.56 7.63 13.80
N LEU A 121 -17.17 7.08 12.76
CA LEU A 121 -17.99 5.87 12.79
C LEU A 121 -17.14 4.67 12.39
N ILE A 122 -17.42 3.50 12.96
CA ILE A 122 -16.60 2.30 12.84
C ILE A 122 -17.47 1.11 12.46
N MET A 123 -17.02 0.36 11.46
CA MET A 123 -17.52 -0.96 11.11
C MET A 123 -16.43 -1.98 11.39
N THR A 124 -16.71 -2.95 12.24
CA THR A 124 -15.78 -4.08 12.50
C THR A 124 -16.46 -5.40 12.26
N GLY A 125 -15.67 -6.42 12.01
CA GLY A 125 -16.18 -7.76 11.85
C GLY A 125 -15.12 -8.75 11.41
N GLU A 126 -15.57 -9.98 11.19
CA GLU A 126 -14.77 -11.05 10.63
C GLU A 126 -15.51 -11.68 9.46
N THR A 127 -14.82 -11.76 8.32
CA THR A 127 -15.33 -12.46 7.15
C THR A 127 -14.77 -13.87 7.10
N LEU A 128 -15.66 -14.84 6.92
CA LEU A 128 -15.30 -16.18 6.53
C LEU A 128 -14.99 -16.18 5.04
N GLY A 129 -13.71 -16.31 4.70
CA GLY A 129 -13.31 -16.46 3.31
C GLY A 129 -13.98 -17.70 2.70
N ARG A 130 -14.33 -17.66 1.42
CA ARG A 130 -14.89 -18.81 0.71
C ARG A 130 -13.84 -19.87 0.38
N ILE A 131 -12.60 -19.47 0.30
CA ILE A 131 -11.44 -20.32 0.08
C ILE A 131 -10.40 -19.99 1.14
N LYS A 132 -10.00 -20.98 1.91
CA LYS A 132 -8.86 -20.91 2.82
C LYS A 132 -7.61 -21.32 2.04
N VAL A 133 -6.57 -20.51 2.12
CA VAL A 133 -5.23 -20.76 1.59
C VAL A 133 -4.33 -21.04 2.78
N ASP A 134 -3.68 -22.18 2.86
CA ASP A 134 -2.89 -22.61 4.02
C ASP A 134 -1.74 -21.66 4.38
N LYS A 135 -1.12 -21.06 3.36
CA LYS A 135 -0.04 -20.08 3.49
C LYS A 135 -0.53 -18.63 3.50
N GLY A 136 -1.84 -18.40 3.63
CA GLY A 136 -2.45 -17.08 3.50
C GLY A 136 -2.64 -16.66 2.04
N ARG A 137 -3.34 -15.55 1.84
CA ARG A 137 -3.67 -15.04 0.49
C ARG A 137 -2.56 -14.25 -0.19
N ARG A 138 -1.37 -14.21 0.39
CA ARG A 138 -0.17 -13.62 -0.21
C ARG A 138 0.91 -14.70 -0.31
N ILE A 139 1.22 -15.09 -1.53
CA ILE A 139 2.21 -16.13 -1.84
C ILE A 139 3.43 -15.46 -2.45
N SER A 140 4.61 -15.79 -1.95
CA SER A 140 5.87 -15.25 -2.45
C SER A 140 6.64 -16.29 -3.23
N LEU A 141 7.11 -15.92 -4.43
CA LEU A 141 8.05 -16.67 -5.25
C LEU A 141 9.38 -15.94 -5.26
N ASN A 142 10.40 -16.52 -4.67
CA ASN A 142 11.73 -15.94 -4.64
C ASN A 142 12.74 -16.96 -5.16
N GLY A 143 13.51 -16.58 -6.15
CA GLY A 143 14.52 -17.48 -6.71
C GLY A 143 15.45 -16.81 -7.69
N CYS A 144 16.25 -17.63 -8.31
CA CYS A 144 17.26 -17.23 -9.28
C CYS A 144 16.98 -17.81 -10.65
N LEU A 145 17.20 -17.03 -11.69
CA LEU A 145 17.17 -17.52 -13.06
C LEU A 145 18.10 -18.73 -13.24
N GLY A 146 17.66 -19.68 -14.05
CA GLY A 146 18.38 -20.94 -14.29
C GLY A 146 18.02 -22.06 -13.30
N SER A 147 17.18 -21.77 -12.29
CA SER A 147 16.61 -22.77 -11.39
C SER A 147 15.07 -22.63 -11.36
N PRO A 148 14.32 -23.71 -11.13
CA PRO A 148 12.88 -23.61 -10.98
C PRO A 148 12.50 -22.69 -9.84
N ILE A 149 11.67 -21.68 -10.10
CA ILE A 149 11.17 -20.74 -9.11
C ILE A 149 9.69 -21.07 -8.92
N THR A 150 9.39 -21.85 -7.90
CA THR A 150 8.05 -22.39 -7.67
C THR A 150 7.52 -22.07 -6.29
N ALA A 151 6.22 -22.05 -6.14
CA ALA A 151 5.52 -22.06 -4.87
C ALA A 151 4.28 -22.92 -5.00
N GLU A 152 3.83 -23.46 -3.88
CA GLU A 152 2.60 -24.23 -3.80
C GLU A 152 1.76 -23.80 -2.60
N ALA A 153 0.46 -23.96 -2.69
CA ALA A 153 -0.45 -23.74 -1.57
C ALA A 153 -1.61 -24.73 -1.63
N VAL A 154 -2.14 -25.07 -0.47
CA VAL A 154 -3.34 -25.90 -0.34
C VAL A 154 -4.55 -25.01 -0.15
N LEU A 155 -5.56 -25.24 -1.00
CA LEU A 155 -6.85 -24.57 -0.98
C LEU A 155 -7.89 -25.48 -0.34
N SER A 156 -8.63 -24.98 0.63
CA SER A 156 -9.65 -25.74 1.36
C SER A 156 -10.89 -24.91 1.63
N ASP A 157 -12.00 -25.57 1.92
CA ASP A 157 -13.18 -24.92 2.47
C ASP A 157 -12.88 -24.50 3.93
N PRO A 158 -13.08 -23.23 4.31
CA PRO A 158 -12.80 -22.76 5.66
C PRO A 158 -13.66 -23.42 6.75
N LYS A 159 -14.79 -24.01 6.38
CA LYS A 159 -15.67 -24.79 7.27
C LYS A 159 -15.36 -26.29 7.28
N GLY A 160 -14.31 -26.72 6.55
CA GLY A 160 -13.90 -28.12 6.46
C GLY A 160 -14.75 -28.96 5.52
N GLY A 161 -15.64 -28.33 4.75
CA GLY A 161 -16.45 -28.99 3.72
C GLY A 161 -15.67 -29.34 2.46
N LYS A 162 -16.40 -29.73 1.41
CA LYS A 162 -15.83 -29.95 0.08
C LYS A 162 -15.69 -28.64 -0.66
N LEU A 163 -14.46 -28.25 -0.95
CA LEU A 163 -14.19 -27.10 -1.83
C LEU A 163 -14.54 -27.47 -3.28
N VAL A 164 -15.09 -26.51 -4.02
CA VAL A 164 -15.31 -26.61 -5.47
C VAL A 164 -14.66 -25.40 -6.12
N ILE A 165 -13.65 -25.65 -6.97
CA ILE A 165 -13.03 -24.62 -7.81
C ILE A 165 -13.52 -24.85 -9.25
N THR A 166 -14.10 -23.81 -9.85
CA THR A 166 -14.64 -23.83 -11.21
C THR A 166 -13.74 -23.18 -12.24
N GLY A 167 -12.70 -22.47 -11.79
CA GLY A 167 -11.73 -21.85 -12.68
C GLY A 167 -10.66 -21.05 -11.95
N LEU A 168 -9.60 -20.76 -12.69
CA LEU A 168 -8.50 -19.89 -12.31
C LEU A 168 -8.29 -18.88 -13.42
N GLU A 169 -8.19 -17.60 -13.06
CA GLU A 169 -7.81 -16.52 -13.96
C GLU A 169 -6.44 -15.97 -13.50
N ASN A 170 -5.50 -15.93 -14.44
CA ASN A 170 -4.13 -15.49 -14.20
C ASN A 170 -3.79 -14.29 -15.11
N PRO A 171 -3.91 -13.05 -14.62
CA PRO A 171 -3.53 -11.86 -15.39
C PRO A 171 -2.02 -11.71 -15.61
N MET A 172 -1.20 -12.53 -14.93
CA MET A 172 0.26 -12.52 -15.02
C MET A 172 0.81 -13.68 -15.85
N SER A 173 0.02 -14.22 -16.79
CA SER A 173 0.39 -15.41 -17.60
C SER A 173 1.69 -15.27 -18.38
N ASP A 174 2.14 -14.04 -18.67
CA ASP A 174 3.41 -13.79 -19.35
C ASP A 174 4.64 -14.13 -18.49
N TYR A 175 4.49 -14.11 -17.16
CA TYR A 175 5.60 -14.27 -16.20
C TYR A 175 5.36 -15.39 -15.18
N LEU A 176 4.13 -15.89 -15.11
CA LEU A 176 3.70 -16.85 -14.11
C LEU A 176 2.82 -17.92 -14.74
N ASP A 177 3.21 -19.17 -14.62
CA ASP A 177 2.31 -20.30 -14.82
C ASP A 177 1.64 -20.65 -13.48
N ALA A 178 0.31 -20.80 -13.50
CA ALA A 178 -0.50 -21.10 -12.33
C ALA A 178 -1.48 -22.21 -12.64
N LYS A 179 -1.49 -23.25 -11.82
CA LYS A 179 -2.34 -24.43 -12.01
C LYS A 179 -3.05 -24.80 -10.72
N VAL A 180 -4.34 -25.08 -10.81
CA VAL A 180 -5.14 -25.61 -9.70
C VAL A 180 -5.54 -27.05 -10.01
N SER A 181 -5.26 -27.95 -9.09
CA SER A 181 -5.52 -29.39 -9.25
C SER A 181 -6.23 -29.96 -8.01
N PRO A 182 -7.30 -30.77 -8.17
CA PRO A 182 -7.94 -31.44 -7.05
C PRO A 182 -6.97 -32.43 -6.39
N GLN A 183 -7.00 -32.52 -5.07
CA GLN A 183 -6.21 -33.47 -4.32
C GLN A 183 -6.96 -34.80 -4.15
N LYS A 184 -6.22 -35.86 -3.77
CA LYS A 184 -6.73 -37.22 -3.61
C LYS A 184 -7.83 -37.35 -2.54
N ASP A 185 -7.88 -36.42 -1.58
CA ASP A 185 -8.90 -36.36 -0.53
C ASP A 185 -10.31 -35.99 -1.06
N GLY A 186 -10.39 -35.50 -2.31
CA GLY A 186 -11.63 -35.06 -2.94
C GLY A 186 -12.24 -33.79 -2.32
N LYS A 187 -11.55 -33.15 -1.37
CA LYS A 187 -12.03 -31.99 -0.60
C LYS A 187 -11.18 -30.75 -0.81
N THR A 188 -9.90 -30.92 -1.09
CA THR A 188 -8.94 -29.83 -1.22
C THR A 188 -8.37 -29.72 -2.63
N TYR A 189 -7.75 -28.59 -2.94
CA TYR A 189 -7.03 -28.36 -4.18
C TYR A 189 -5.60 -27.93 -3.87
N ARG A 190 -4.69 -28.21 -4.81
CA ARG A 190 -3.34 -27.66 -4.81
C ARG A 190 -3.26 -26.55 -5.86
N LEU A 191 -2.74 -25.43 -5.46
CA LEU A 191 -2.34 -24.34 -6.33
C LEU A 191 -0.82 -24.43 -6.51
N ASP A 192 -0.38 -24.73 -7.73
CA ASP A 192 1.01 -24.77 -8.14
C ASP A 192 1.33 -23.48 -8.91
N LEU A 193 2.41 -22.82 -8.55
CA LEU A 193 2.89 -21.61 -9.16
C LEU A 193 4.32 -21.80 -9.64
N THR A 194 4.61 -21.41 -10.88
CA THR A 194 5.96 -21.48 -11.46
C THR A 194 6.24 -20.18 -12.22
N SER A 195 7.34 -19.52 -11.90
CA SER A 195 7.77 -18.36 -12.69
C SER A 195 8.27 -18.79 -14.06
N THR A 196 7.78 -18.14 -15.10
CA THR A 196 8.22 -18.29 -16.50
C THR A 196 9.11 -17.14 -16.96
N ALA A 197 9.52 -16.27 -16.04
CA ALA A 197 10.37 -15.13 -16.33
C ALA A 197 11.73 -15.57 -16.89
N THR A 198 12.13 -14.98 -18.01
CA THR A 198 13.39 -15.25 -18.70
C THR A 198 14.48 -14.24 -18.34
N GLU A 199 14.10 -13.15 -17.65
CA GLU A 199 14.99 -12.09 -17.20
C GLU A 199 14.76 -11.77 -15.71
N PRO A 200 15.75 -11.16 -15.02
CA PRO A 200 15.55 -10.70 -13.66
C PRO A 200 14.45 -9.66 -13.61
N MET A 201 13.46 -9.91 -12.77
CA MET A 201 12.33 -9.00 -12.62
C MET A 201 11.60 -9.18 -11.28
N GLU A 202 10.89 -8.16 -10.88
CA GLU A 202 9.91 -8.23 -9.80
C GLU A 202 8.53 -8.03 -10.40
N PHE A 203 7.58 -8.86 -10.02
CA PHE A 203 6.19 -8.69 -10.40
C PHE A 203 5.27 -9.05 -9.25
N ALA A 204 4.11 -8.43 -9.23
CA ALA A 204 3.10 -8.72 -8.24
C ALA A 204 1.70 -8.49 -8.81
N GLY A 205 0.78 -9.34 -8.43
CA GLY A 205 -0.61 -9.21 -8.87
C GLY A 205 -1.51 -10.29 -8.28
N PRO A 206 -2.82 -10.17 -8.50
CA PRO A 206 -3.79 -11.15 -8.06
C PRO A 206 -3.93 -12.31 -9.06
N LEU A 207 -4.11 -13.51 -8.53
CA LEU A 207 -4.78 -14.63 -9.18
C LEU A 207 -6.24 -14.66 -8.72
N PHE A 208 -7.17 -14.99 -9.60
CA PHE A 208 -8.59 -15.04 -9.27
C PHE A 208 -9.11 -16.48 -9.33
N LEU A 209 -9.41 -17.04 -8.16
CA LEU A 209 -10.00 -18.37 -8.02
C LEU A 209 -11.52 -18.27 -8.10
N LYS A 210 -12.13 -18.96 -9.05
CA LYS A 210 -13.58 -18.99 -9.24
C LYS A 210 -14.16 -20.17 -8.46
N ALA A 211 -15.12 -19.88 -7.58
CA ALA A 211 -15.86 -20.85 -6.79
C ALA A 211 -17.34 -20.45 -6.71
N PRO A 212 -18.28 -21.40 -6.57
CA PRO A 212 -19.70 -21.09 -6.46
C PRO A 212 -20.02 -20.16 -5.30
N GLY A 213 -21.09 -19.38 -5.43
CA GLY A 213 -21.66 -18.60 -4.34
C GLY A 213 -21.13 -17.16 -4.16
N GLY A 214 -20.38 -16.62 -5.15
CA GLY A 214 -20.00 -15.21 -5.14
C GLY A 214 -18.86 -14.86 -6.10
N PRO A 215 -18.28 -13.63 -6.03
CA PRO A 215 -17.23 -13.18 -6.93
C PRO A 215 -15.93 -14.00 -6.77
N PRO A 216 -15.00 -13.95 -7.72
CA PRO A 216 -13.73 -14.63 -7.61
C PRO A 216 -12.95 -14.25 -6.34
N VAL A 217 -12.26 -15.23 -5.76
CA VAL A 217 -11.40 -15.01 -4.57
C VAL A 217 -10.00 -14.70 -5.05
N SER A 218 -9.46 -13.55 -4.66
CA SER A 218 -8.11 -13.14 -5.02
C SER A 218 -7.06 -13.78 -4.12
N VAL A 219 -5.99 -14.28 -4.75
CA VAL A 219 -4.74 -14.70 -4.11
C VAL A 219 -3.63 -13.84 -4.69
N TRP A 220 -2.96 -13.05 -3.85
CA TRP A 220 -1.92 -12.13 -4.27
C TRP A 220 -0.58 -12.83 -4.38
N VAL A 221 0.03 -12.77 -5.53
CA VAL A 221 1.36 -13.34 -5.78
C VAL A 221 2.37 -12.19 -5.84
N VAL A 222 3.52 -12.39 -5.21
CA VAL A 222 4.67 -11.49 -5.28
C VAL A 222 5.88 -12.31 -5.65
N ALA A 223 6.52 -11.97 -6.75
CA ALA A 223 7.70 -12.67 -7.23
C ALA A 223 8.91 -11.76 -7.31
N ASN A 224 10.05 -12.29 -6.87
CA ASN A 224 11.34 -11.68 -7.04
C ASN A 224 12.28 -12.68 -7.74
N VAL A 225 12.40 -12.53 -9.05
CA VAL A 225 13.27 -13.34 -9.92
C VAL A 225 14.61 -12.63 -10.03
N ARG A 226 15.60 -13.13 -9.32
CA ARG A 226 16.93 -12.54 -9.30
C ARG A 226 17.78 -13.05 -10.46
N GLY A 227 18.61 -12.17 -10.98
CA GLY A 227 19.71 -12.56 -11.83
C GLY A 227 20.81 -13.25 -11.04
N PRO A 228 21.79 -13.84 -11.70
CA PRO A 228 22.93 -14.47 -11.05
C PRO A 228 23.77 -13.48 -10.23
N PHE A 229 23.74 -12.23 -10.60
CA PHE A 229 24.42 -11.14 -9.89
C PHE A 229 23.76 -9.79 -10.22
N THR A 230 24.02 -8.80 -9.37
CA THR A 230 23.64 -7.40 -9.55
C THR A 230 24.85 -6.53 -9.83
N VAL A 231 24.63 -5.51 -10.68
CA VAL A 231 25.59 -4.43 -10.95
C VAL A 231 24.95 -3.13 -10.47
N ARG A 232 25.62 -2.37 -9.62
CA ARG A 232 25.12 -1.08 -9.10
C ARG A 232 26.22 -0.04 -8.99
N PRO A 233 26.00 1.18 -9.51
CA PRO A 233 24.89 1.62 -10.34
C PRO A 233 24.97 1.09 -11.78
N HIS A 234 23.86 1.14 -12.54
CA HIS A 234 23.82 0.83 -13.97
C HIS A 234 24.28 2.00 -14.85
N GLU A 235 24.31 3.20 -14.29
CA GLU A 235 24.80 4.41 -14.93
C GLU A 235 25.73 5.15 -13.95
N VAL A 236 26.89 5.55 -14.47
CA VAL A 236 27.93 6.29 -13.73
C VAL A 236 27.97 7.71 -14.25
N MET A 237 27.49 8.64 -13.44
CA MET A 237 27.48 10.07 -13.76
C MET A 237 28.69 10.74 -13.10
N PHE A 238 29.54 11.35 -13.92
CA PHE A 238 30.70 12.13 -13.46
C PHE A 238 30.34 13.61 -13.21
N GLY A 239 29.21 14.08 -13.75
CA GLY A 239 28.85 15.50 -13.68
C GLY A 239 29.70 16.36 -14.60
N THR A 240 29.87 17.64 -14.23
CA THR A 240 30.78 18.55 -14.94
C THR A 240 32.17 18.50 -14.30
N ILE A 241 33.19 18.21 -15.09
CA ILE A 241 34.56 18.05 -14.64
C ILE A 241 35.42 19.17 -15.29
N ASP A 242 36.21 19.85 -14.47
CA ASP A 242 37.26 20.76 -14.96
C ASP A 242 38.41 19.94 -15.52
N LYS A 243 38.79 20.20 -16.78
CA LYS A 243 39.87 19.49 -17.46
C LYS A 243 41.22 19.62 -16.74
N ASN A 244 41.43 20.71 -16.03
CA ASN A 244 42.63 20.99 -15.27
C ASN A 244 42.63 20.45 -13.84
N ASN A 245 41.60 19.70 -13.46
CA ASN A 245 41.48 19.16 -12.11
C ASN A 245 42.60 18.14 -11.85
N PRO A 246 43.51 18.39 -10.90
CA PRO A 246 44.63 17.49 -10.60
C PRO A 246 44.17 16.15 -10.00
N LYS A 247 42.94 16.07 -9.53
CA LYS A 247 42.31 14.86 -8.98
C LYS A 247 41.03 14.55 -9.73
N PRO A 248 41.03 13.80 -10.81
CA PRO A 248 39.82 13.43 -11.52
C PRO A 248 38.87 12.70 -10.59
N PRO A 249 37.55 12.95 -10.73
CA PRO A 249 36.56 12.29 -9.88
C PRO A 249 36.53 10.79 -10.14
N GLN A 250 36.59 10.01 -9.09
CA GLN A 250 36.44 8.56 -9.17
C GLN A 250 34.98 8.17 -8.89
N ARG A 251 34.52 7.14 -9.57
CA ARG A 251 33.22 6.52 -9.35
C ARG A 251 33.40 5.03 -9.18
N SER A 252 32.52 4.45 -8.37
CA SER A 252 32.59 3.01 -8.11
C SER A 252 31.32 2.31 -8.64
N VAL A 253 31.55 1.09 -9.13
CA VAL A 253 30.51 0.14 -9.51
C VAL A 253 30.76 -1.14 -8.74
N LEU A 254 29.74 -1.61 -8.05
CA LEU A 254 29.76 -2.86 -7.31
C LEU A 254 29.05 -3.94 -8.14
N VAL A 255 29.75 -5.04 -8.39
CA VAL A 255 29.19 -6.27 -8.95
C VAL A 255 29.12 -7.30 -7.82
N ARG A 256 27.91 -7.73 -7.46
CA ARG A 256 27.70 -8.67 -6.37
C ARG A 256 26.93 -9.88 -6.86
N LYS A 257 27.35 -11.04 -6.44
CA LYS A 257 26.66 -12.31 -6.63
C LYS A 257 25.35 -12.33 -5.83
N ASP A 258 24.27 -12.71 -6.47
CA ASP A 258 22.94 -12.84 -5.84
C ASP A 258 22.47 -14.29 -5.78
N CYS A 259 23.05 -15.17 -6.58
CA CYS A 259 22.63 -16.56 -6.76
C CYS A 259 23.77 -17.55 -6.57
N VAL A 260 23.48 -18.83 -6.70
CA VAL A 260 24.45 -19.92 -6.58
C VAL A 260 25.44 -19.90 -7.76
N GLY A 261 26.67 -20.31 -7.52
CA GLY A 261 27.76 -20.31 -8.51
C GLY A 261 28.73 -19.16 -8.25
N ASP A 262 29.95 -19.26 -8.77
CA ASP A 262 30.97 -18.21 -8.63
C ASP A 262 30.79 -17.15 -9.72
N LEU A 263 30.90 -15.90 -9.32
CA LEU A 263 31.01 -14.78 -10.23
C LEU A 263 32.39 -14.81 -10.88
N LYS A 264 32.43 -15.04 -12.19
CA LYS A 264 33.67 -14.93 -12.99
C LYS A 264 33.52 -13.77 -13.97
N MET A 265 34.52 -12.95 -14.03
CA MET A 265 34.56 -11.82 -14.94
C MET A 265 35.44 -12.23 -16.15
N ASP A 266 34.77 -12.46 -17.29
CA ASP A 266 35.46 -12.94 -18.52
C ASP A 266 36.05 -11.76 -19.30
N LEU A 267 35.32 -10.68 -19.43
CA LEU A 267 35.71 -9.50 -20.18
C LEU A 267 35.22 -8.22 -19.53
N ILE A 268 36.05 -7.20 -19.50
CA ILE A 268 35.67 -5.81 -19.27
C ILE A 268 36.18 -5.01 -20.46
N ASP A 269 35.28 -4.51 -21.28
CA ASP A 269 35.58 -3.72 -22.46
C ASP A 269 35.09 -2.29 -22.33
N TYR A 270 35.98 -1.34 -22.57
CA TYR A 270 35.70 0.09 -22.44
C TYR A 270 36.77 0.89 -23.21
N ASN A 271 36.53 2.17 -23.41
CA ASN A 271 37.51 3.05 -24.04
C ASN A 271 38.67 3.33 -23.07
N LYS A 272 39.76 2.52 -23.22
CA LYS A 272 40.99 2.59 -22.40
C LYS A 272 41.78 3.89 -22.61
N LYS A 273 41.49 4.67 -23.66
CA LYS A 273 42.07 6.00 -23.83
C LYS A 273 41.41 7.04 -22.95
N HIS A 274 40.12 6.87 -22.64
CA HIS A 274 39.32 7.83 -21.90
C HIS A 274 39.16 7.49 -20.43
N PHE A 275 39.26 6.20 -20.05
CA PHE A 275 39.04 5.75 -18.69
C PHE A 275 40.08 4.74 -18.22
N ILE A 276 40.29 4.74 -16.90
CA ILE A 276 40.99 3.70 -16.15
C ILE A 276 39.93 2.97 -15.32
N VAL A 277 39.95 1.64 -15.37
CA VAL A 277 39.05 0.78 -14.55
C VAL A 277 39.93 -0.14 -13.70
N GLU A 278 39.95 0.13 -12.42
CA GLU A 278 40.59 -0.73 -11.42
C GLU A 278 39.57 -1.75 -10.89
N ARG A 279 40.05 -2.98 -10.65
CA ARG A 279 39.23 -4.10 -10.17
C ARG A 279 39.72 -4.56 -8.81
N ILE A 280 38.87 -4.56 -7.83
CA ILE A 280 39.20 -4.94 -6.46
C ILE A 280 38.16 -6.00 -6.00
N TRP A 281 38.61 -7.24 -5.91
CA TRP A 281 37.79 -8.28 -5.32
C TRP A 281 37.68 -8.06 -3.81
N GLN A 282 36.53 -7.63 -3.33
CA GLN A 282 36.23 -7.51 -1.89
C GLN A 282 35.97 -8.89 -1.28
N LYS A 283 35.30 -9.75 -2.05
CA LYS A 283 35.13 -11.19 -1.76
C LYS A 283 35.32 -11.96 -3.06
N PRO A 284 36.36 -12.77 -3.17
CA PRO A 284 36.64 -13.54 -4.39
C PRO A 284 35.46 -14.41 -4.81
N GLY A 285 35.03 -14.30 -6.08
CA GLY A 285 33.90 -15.02 -6.63
C GLY A 285 32.50 -14.53 -6.18
N GLU A 286 32.44 -13.53 -5.30
CA GLU A 286 31.15 -13.02 -4.76
C GLU A 286 30.97 -11.53 -5.00
N GLU A 287 32.03 -10.72 -4.76
CA GLU A 287 31.87 -9.27 -4.76
C GLU A 287 33.09 -8.58 -5.38
N LEU A 288 32.90 -7.90 -6.49
CA LEU A 288 33.88 -7.14 -7.22
C LEU A 288 33.52 -5.66 -7.19
N LEU A 289 34.44 -4.83 -6.66
CA LEU A 289 34.38 -3.39 -6.75
C LEU A 289 35.20 -2.94 -7.95
N MET A 290 34.60 -2.14 -8.82
CA MET A 290 35.31 -1.46 -9.90
C MET A 290 35.40 0.02 -9.60
N ILE A 291 36.58 0.61 -9.71
CA ILE A 291 36.78 2.05 -9.58
C ILE A 291 37.08 2.58 -10.98
N ILE A 292 36.28 3.53 -11.44
CA ILE A 292 36.31 4.12 -12.77
C ILE A 292 36.79 5.56 -12.64
N SER A 293 37.91 5.88 -13.31
CA SER A 293 38.56 7.19 -13.31
C SER A 293 38.67 7.70 -14.74
N PRO A 294 38.20 8.92 -15.05
CA PRO A 294 38.40 9.52 -16.37
C PRO A 294 39.86 9.98 -16.56
N ILE A 295 40.39 9.83 -17.77
CA ILE A 295 41.69 10.38 -18.20
C ILE A 295 41.40 11.70 -18.87
N LEU A 296 41.47 12.79 -18.10
CA LEU A 296 40.96 14.11 -18.51
C LEU A 296 41.65 14.68 -19.75
N GLU A 297 42.95 14.43 -19.92
CA GLU A 297 43.72 14.88 -21.07
C GLU A 297 43.24 14.29 -22.40
N ASN A 298 42.63 13.11 -22.36
CA ASN A 298 42.19 12.38 -23.55
C ASN A 298 40.69 12.58 -23.84
N LEU A 299 39.94 13.07 -22.90
CA LEU A 299 38.52 13.33 -23.10
C LEU A 299 38.30 14.65 -23.85
N PRO A 300 37.43 14.67 -24.89
CA PRO A 300 37.10 15.90 -25.60
C PRO A 300 36.29 16.85 -24.71
N GLU A 301 36.44 18.16 -24.96
CA GLU A 301 35.56 19.16 -24.33
C GLU A 301 34.11 18.96 -24.74
N GLY A 302 33.20 19.19 -23.82
CA GLY A 302 31.78 18.98 -24.03
C GLY A 302 31.21 17.73 -23.33
N PRO A 303 29.98 17.34 -23.66
CA PRO A 303 29.37 16.15 -23.09
C PRO A 303 30.02 14.87 -23.64
N PHE A 304 30.11 13.84 -22.79
CA PHE A 304 30.46 12.48 -23.20
C PHE A 304 29.42 11.47 -22.72
N ASP A 305 29.21 10.42 -23.52
CA ASP A 305 28.34 9.29 -23.26
C ASP A 305 29.02 8.05 -23.82
N GLU A 306 29.62 7.25 -22.94
CA GLU A 306 30.37 6.05 -23.31
C GLU A 306 29.85 4.83 -22.56
N ASN A 307 30.18 3.65 -23.09
CA ASN A 307 29.76 2.39 -22.52
C ASN A 307 30.96 1.60 -21.95
N LEU A 308 30.70 1.00 -20.79
CA LEU A 308 31.58 -0.03 -20.23
C LEU A 308 30.80 -1.35 -20.29
N LEU A 309 31.32 -2.31 -21.06
CA LEU A 309 30.75 -3.64 -21.19
C LEU A 309 31.40 -4.58 -20.19
N LEU A 310 30.58 -5.22 -19.39
CA LEU A 310 30.98 -6.32 -18.51
C LEU A 310 30.47 -7.63 -19.08
N GLN A 311 31.34 -8.57 -19.36
CA GLN A 311 30.99 -9.94 -19.71
C GLN A 311 31.34 -10.85 -18.54
N THR A 312 30.37 -11.55 -18.04
CA THR A 312 30.57 -12.58 -17.01
C THR A 312 30.32 -13.97 -17.60
N ASN A 313 30.68 -15.00 -16.85
CA ASN A 313 30.35 -16.39 -17.20
C ASN A 313 28.84 -16.68 -17.36
N GLN A 314 27.96 -15.73 -17.04
CA GLN A 314 26.52 -15.95 -17.06
C GLN A 314 25.76 -14.90 -17.87
N ARG A 315 26.23 -13.64 -17.92
CA ARG A 315 25.51 -12.54 -18.59
C ARG A 315 26.45 -11.38 -18.94
N ALA A 316 26.09 -10.63 -19.99
CA ALA A 316 26.70 -9.34 -20.31
C ALA A 316 25.88 -8.18 -19.68
N PHE A 317 26.60 -7.12 -19.32
CA PHE A 317 26.03 -5.87 -18.82
C PHE A 317 26.68 -4.68 -19.47
N THR A 318 25.90 -3.65 -19.76
CA THR A 318 26.41 -2.36 -20.20
C THR A 318 26.16 -1.33 -19.09
N ILE A 319 27.24 -0.65 -18.69
CA ILE A 319 27.21 0.47 -17.76
C ILE A 319 27.46 1.74 -18.57
N LYS A 320 26.54 2.68 -18.50
CA LYS A 320 26.71 4.00 -19.10
C LYS A 320 27.66 4.85 -18.26
N LEU A 321 28.61 5.53 -18.94
CA LEU A 321 29.51 6.49 -18.34
C LEU A 321 29.22 7.86 -18.93
N THR A 322 28.65 8.75 -18.16
CA THR A 322 28.20 10.06 -18.65
C THR A 322 28.80 11.22 -17.87
N GLY A 323 29.01 12.34 -18.56
CA GLY A 323 29.54 13.55 -17.95
C GLY A 323 29.78 14.67 -18.96
N ARG A 324 30.46 15.71 -18.50
CA ARG A 324 30.85 16.85 -19.34
C ARG A 324 32.24 17.34 -18.92
N ILE A 325 33.12 17.56 -19.88
CA ILE A 325 34.40 18.22 -19.70
C ILE A 325 34.23 19.71 -19.97
N LYS A 326 34.76 20.53 -19.05
CA LYS A 326 34.71 21.99 -19.13
C LYS A 326 36.10 22.60 -19.07
#